data_2fb1da44fba6cfaa7a98ca019a126c68
#
_entry.id   2fb1da44fba6cfaa7a98ca019a126c68
#
_cell.length_a   1.000
_cell.length_b   1.000
_cell.length_c   1.000
_cell.angle_alpha   90.00
_cell.angle_beta   90.00
_cell.angle_gamma   90.00
#
_symmetry.space_group_name_H-M   'P 1'
#
loop_
_entity.id
_entity.type
_entity.pdbx_description
1 polymer ?
#
loop_
_entity_poly.entity_id
_entity_poly.type
_entity_poly.pdbx_seq_one_letter_code
_entity_poly.pdbx_strand_id
1 'polypeptide(L)'
;MQIKTALYNTDHLEYGIVTIPFPIPKDQYDSTIKMLEAFDIGDPRERDCMVREVLGPVPSLKCLEGTQINVDELDYLVKRLGNFII
;
A
#
# COMPACT_ATOMS: atom_id res chain seq x y z
N MET A 1 6.44 -10.41 -8.96
CA MET A 1 7.13 -9.80 -7.81
C MET A 1 6.10 -9.28 -6.83
N GLN A 2 6.33 -9.48 -5.56
CA GLN A 2 5.45 -8.96 -4.51
C GLN A 2 6.29 -8.26 -3.45
N ILE A 3 5.82 -7.11 -3.01
CA ILE A 3 6.40 -6.39 -1.88
C ILE A 3 5.37 -6.30 -0.76
N LYS A 4 5.81 -5.97 0.44
CA LYS A 4 4.93 -5.68 1.56
C LYS A 4 5.13 -4.23 1.97
N THR A 5 4.03 -3.52 2.23
CA THR A 5 4.10 -2.13 2.66
C THR A 5 3.42 -1.99 4.01
N ALA A 6 4.05 -1.25 4.90
CA ALA A 6 3.45 -0.85 6.16
C ALA A 6 2.79 0.51 5.96
N LEU A 7 1.50 0.57 6.14
CA LEU A 7 0.68 1.75 5.89
C LEU A 7 -0.01 2.23 7.17
N TYR A 8 -0.28 3.51 7.26
CA TYR A 8 -1.08 4.05 8.36
C TYR A 8 -1.88 5.27 7.89
N ASN A 9 -2.93 5.60 8.66
CA ASN A 9 -3.76 6.77 8.39
C ASN A 9 -3.22 7.95 9.20
N THR A 10 -2.80 9.02 8.50
CA THR A 10 -2.21 10.19 9.14
C THR A 10 -3.20 10.95 10.03
N ASP A 11 -4.49 10.84 9.72
CA ASP A 11 -5.54 11.52 10.49
C ASP A 11 -6.00 10.69 11.70
N HIS A 12 -5.58 9.42 11.76
CA HIS A 12 -5.99 8.47 12.79
C HIS A 12 -4.82 7.60 13.22
N LEU A 13 -3.79 8.22 13.80
CA LEU A 13 -2.60 7.49 14.24
C LEU A 13 -2.92 6.42 15.27
N GLU A 14 -4.02 6.59 16.00
CA GLU A 14 -4.49 5.63 17.01
C GLU A 14 -4.91 4.28 16.41
N TYR A 15 -5.18 4.22 15.11
CA TYR A 15 -5.53 2.97 14.44
C TYR A 15 -4.32 2.05 14.26
N GLY A 16 -3.09 2.61 14.34
CA GLY A 16 -1.88 1.82 14.20
C GLY A 16 -1.47 1.60 12.74
N ILE A 17 -0.67 0.56 12.53
CA ILE A 17 -0.05 0.26 11.23
C ILE A 17 -0.61 -1.06 10.71
N VAL A 18 -0.89 -1.10 9.41
CA VAL A 18 -1.31 -2.31 8.71
C VAL A 18 -0.30 -2.65 7.63
N THR A 19 0.07 -3.93 7.51
CA THR A 19 1.00 -4.41 6.48
C THR A 19 0.20 -5.07 5.36
N ILE A 20 0.35 -4.55 4.14
CA ILE A 20 -0.40 -5.01 2.97
C ILE A 20 0.56 -5.46 1.89
N PRO A 21 0.34 -6.64 1.27
CA PRO A 21 1.12 -7.07 0.11
C PRO A 21 0.65 -6.35 -1.17
N PHE A 22 1.60 -5.94 -1.99
CA PHE A 22 1.32 -5.35 -3.29
C PHE A 22 2.13 -6.07 -4.37
N PRO A 23 1.60 -6.34 -5.55
CA PRO A 23 0.19 -6.14 -5.92
C PRO A 23 -0.73 -6.97 -5.04
N ILE A 24 -1.93 -6.47 -4.79
CA ILE A 24 -2.90 -7.19 -3.96
C ILE A 24 -3.37 -8.43 -4.71
N PRO A 25 -3.22 -9.64 -4.15
CA PRO A 25 -3.68 -10.86 -4.81
C PRO A 25 -5.20 -10.83 -5.04
N LYS A 26 -5.63 -11.29 -6.22
CA LYS A 26 -7.05 -11.29 -6.59
C LYS A 26 -7.94 -12.03 -5.60
N ASP A 27 -7.48 -13.17 -5.12
CA ASP A 27 -8.24 -13.99 -4.18
C ASP A 27 -8.30 -13.40 -2.77
N GLN A 28 -7.45 -12.41 -2.49
CA GLN A 28 -7.40 -11.73 -1.19
C GLN A 28 -7.86 -10.27 -1.29
N TYR A 29 -8.31 -9.84 -2.48
CA TYR A 29 -8.63 -8.43 -2.71
C TYR A 29 -9.71 -7.95 -1.76
N ASP A 30 -10.85 -8.67 -1.69
CA ASP A 30 -11.99 -8.25 -0.86
C ASP A 30 -11.63 -8.21 0.62
N SER A 31 -10.89 -9.20 1.12
CA SER A 31 -10.48 -9.22 2.52
C SER A 31 -9.48 -8.11 2.83
N THR A 32 -8.60 -7.79 1.89
CA THR A 32 -7.64 -6.71 2.05
C THR A 32 -8.34 -5.36 2.10
N ILE A 33 -9.32 -5.13 1.22
CA ILE A 33 -10.09 -3.89 1.21
C ILE A 33 -10.86 -3.71 2.53
N LYS A 34 -11.45 -4.79 3.05
CA LYS A 34 -12.14 -4.73 4.35
C LYS A 34 -11.19 -4.40 5.49
N MET A 35 -9.97 -4.94 5.45
CA MET A 35 -8.95 -4.62 6.43
C MET A 35 -8.58 -3.13 6.39
N LEU A 36 -8.41 -2.59 5.19
CA LEU A 36 -8.09 -1.18 5.01
C LEU A 36 -9.23 -0.26 5.45
N GLU A 37 -10.47 -0.67 5.23
CA GLU A 37 -11.64 0.08 5.69
C GLU A 37 -11.65 0.25 7.22
N ALA A 38 -11.17 -0.74 7.94
CA ALA A 38 -11.05 -0.66 9.40
C ALA A 38 -10.05 0.42 9.84
N PHE A 39 -9.14 0.82 8.95
CA PHE A 39 -8.18 1.90 9.17
C PHE A 39 -8.64 3.21 8.53
N ASP A 40 -9.86 3.25 7.99
CA ASP A 40 -10.41 4.38 7.24
C ASP A 40 -9.50 4.77 6.06
N ILE A 41 -8.96 3.76 5.40
CA ILE A 41 -8.10 3.89 4.22
C ILE A 41 -8.81 3.24 3.02
N GLY A 42 -8.68 3.84 1.86
CA GLY A 42 -9.19 3.27 0.62
C GLY A 42 -10.18 4.13 -0.13
N ASP A 43 -10.34 5.41 0.27
CA ASP A 43 -11.16 6.33 -0.51
C ASP A 43 -10.47 6.58 -1.86
N PRO A 44 -11.10 6.24 -3.00
CA PRO A 44 -10.47 6.39 -4.30
C PRO A 44 -10.22 7.84 -4.72
N ARG A 45 -10.80 8.80 -3.99
CA ARG A 45 -10.66 10.23 -4.29
C ARG A 45 -9.62 10.93 -3.44
N GLU A 46 -9.03 10.23 -2.47
CA GLU A 46 -8.12 10.85 -1.50
C GLU A 46 -6.84 10.04 -1.34
N ARG A 47 -5.78 10.75 -1.00
CA ARG A 47 -4.51 10.14 -0.59
C ARG A 47 -4.55 9.98 0.92
N ASP A 48 -5.21 8.94 1.37
CA ASP A 48 -5.57 8.74 2.76
C ASP A 48 -4.64 7.78 3.52
N CYS A 49 -3.58 7.31 2.88
CA CYS A 49 -2.61 6.48 3.56
C CYS A 49 -1.18 7.00 3.41
N MET A 50 -0.38 6.77 4.43
CA MET A 50 1.04 7.09 4.44
C MET A 50 1.83 5.79 4.38
N VAL A 51 2.81 5.73 3.48
CA VAL A 51 3.72 4.60 3.39
C VAL A 51 4.81 4.78 4.44
N ARG A 52 4.81 3.94 5.46
CA ARG A 52 5.83 3.98 6.51
C ARG A 52 7.08 3.21 6.11
N GLU A 53 6.90 2.02 5.55
CA GLU A 53 8.01 1.15 5.22
C GLU A 53 7.66 0.28 4.02
N VAL A 54 8.64 0.03 3.17
CA VAL A 54 8.52 -0.87 2.03
C VAL A 54 9.49 -2.03 2.22
N LEU A 55 8.96 -3.24 2.26
CA LEU A 55 9.74 -4.48 2.43
C LEU A 55 9.65 -5.29 1.15
N GLY A 56 10.76 -5.56 0.52
CA GLY A 56 10.77 -6.38 -0.70
C GLY A 56 12.11 -6.35 -1.40
N PRO A 57 12.23 -7.13 -2.47
CA PRO A 57 13.50 -7.32 -3.18
C PRO A 57 13.88 -6.14 -4.10
N VAL A 58 13.04 -5.11 -4.20
CA VAL A 58 13.27 -4.00 -5.13
C VAL A 58 13.62 -2.73 -4.37
N PRO A 59 14.93 -2.39 -4.24
CA PRO A 59 15.36 -1.20 -3.47
C PRO A 59 14.79 0.12 -4.00
N SER A 60 14.52 0.22 -5.30
CA SER A 60 13.98 1.45 -5.89
C SER A 60 12.60 1.81 -5.36
N LEU A 61 11.84 0.84 -4.85
CA LEU A 61 10.52 1.10 -4.28
C LEU A 61 10.58 1.72 -2.89
N LYS A 62 11.74 1.72 -2.26
CA LYS A 62 11.92 2.39 -0.96
C LYS A 62 11.75 3.91 -1.04
N CYS A 63 11.83 4.49 -2.23
CA CYS A 63 11.54 5.90 -2.41
C CYS A 63 10.09 6.27 -2.09
N LEU A 64 9.19 5.27 -2.02
CA LEU A 64 7.81 5.48 -1.62
C LEU A 64 7.63 5.68 -0.12
N GLU A 65 8.64 5.30 0.69
CA GLU A 65 8.57 5.49 2.14
C GLU A 65 8.45 6.98 2.46
N GLY A 66 7.52 7.31 3.36
CA GLY A 66 7.23 8.70 3.70
C GLY A 66 6.31 9.42 2.73
N THR A 67 5.77 8.72 1.75
CA THR A 67 4.87 9.29 0.74
C THR A 67 3.41 9.06 1.13
N GLN A 68 2.61 10.12 1.08
CA GLN A 68 1.17 10.02 1.24
C GLN A 68 0.56 9.66 -0.12
N ILE A 69 -0.22 8.59 -0.18
CA ILE A 69 -0.66 8.03 -1.45
C ILE A 69 -2.05 7.38 -1.31
N ASN A 70 -2.72 7.20 -2.44
CA ASN A 70 -3.94 6.41 -2.54
C ASN A 70 -3.57 4.93 -2.72
N VAL A 71 -4.32 4.03 -2.10
CA VAL A 71 -4.05 2.58 -2.17
C VAL A 71 -4.10 2.07 -3.61
N ASP A 72 -5.05 2.55 -4.41
CA ASP A 72 -5.17 2.12 -5.81
C ASP A 72 -3.98 2.60 -6.64
N GLU A 73 -3.48 3.81 -6.38
CA GLU A 73 -2.26 4.32 -7.02
C GLU A 73 -1.05 3.46 -6.65
N LEU A 74 -0.94 3.08 -5.38
CA LEU A 74 0.16 2.26 -4.90
C LEU A 74 0.15 0.89 -5.56
N ASP A 75 -1.02 0.25 -5.62
CA ASP A 75 -1.18 -1.04 -6.29
C ASP A 75 -0.80 -0.95 -7.77
N TYR A 76 -1.26 0.09 -8.45
CA TYR A 76 -0.94 0.34 -9.85
C TYR A 76 0.56 0.54 -10.06
N LEU A 77 1.20 1.36 -9.22
CA LEU A 77 2.63 1.63 -9.33
C LEU A 77 3.45 0.37 -9.14
N VAL A 78 3.12 -0.45 -8.16
CA VAL A 78 3.85 -1.70 -7.92
C VAL A 78 3.69 -2.66 -9.08
N LYS A 79 2.50 -2.79 -9.64
CA LYS A 79 2.27 -3.63 -10.82
C LYS A 79 3.10 -3.15 -12.02
N ARG A 80 3.11 -1.84 -12.25
CA ARG A 80 3.82 -1.25 -13.37
C ARG A 80 5.33 -1.40 -13.21
N LEU A 81 5.86 -1.08 -12.03
CA LEU A 81 7.29 -1.20 -11.77
C LEU A 81 7.76 -2.65 -11.81
N GLY A 82 6.93 -3.57 -11.34
CA GLY A 82 7.23 -5.00 -11.40
C GLY A 82 7.43 -5.51 -12.81
N ASN A 83 6.77 -4.91 -13.80
CA ASN A 83 6.91 -5.29 -15.20
C ASN A 83 8.23 -4.85 -15.83
N PHE A 84 8.91 -3.89 -15.22
CA PHE A 84 10.19 -3.36 -15.75
C PHE A 84 11.42 -4.06 -15.17
N ILE A 85 11.22 -4.98 -14.22
CA ILE A 85 12.31 -5.56 -13.43
C ILE A 85 12.59 -7.01 -13.84
N ILE A 86 11.97 -7.46 -14.86
CA ILE A 86 12.14 -8.84 -15.36
C ILE A 86 13.49 -8.97 -16.07
#